data_3de2016a5be8d5e5bab2b9c98bd66541
#
_entry.id   3de2016a5be8d5e5bab2b9c98bd66541
#
_cell.length_a   1.000
_cell.length_b   1.000
_cell.length_c   1.000
_cell.angle_alpha   90.00
_cell.angle_beta   90.00
_cell.angle_gamma   90.00
#
_symmetry.space_group_name_H-M   'P 1'
#
loop_
_entity.id
_entity.type
_entity.pdbx_description
1 polymer ?
#
loop_
_entity_poly.entity_id
_entity_poly.type
_entity_poly.pdbx_seq_one_letter_code
_entity_poly.pdbx_strand_id
1 'polypeptide(L)'
;MLTAEFHPFTVVPGLRRLFLDYCSSAAAARPFYASLPSDEHWRTRPPVPAHWPQFVQLLAEQNQTPSPAAAAALEALRGGAGVIVTGQQVGLFGGPLFTPFKAATALARARQATAAGAPHAAIFWLATEDHDFAEINHVVFPARRELRTLTYATAPETSQPVGGIVLDDSITPLVEQAGELLGASDAMDALAAAWRPGHTFAEAFRQFYAKAFAAQGLLVLDAAGREFHCMGAPVLRAALERADELHQALVGRNRELEEAGYHAQVAVEPQSSLLFLIDERTGARLALKRHPASAQEPDGLWQAGRQRFSTADLLGILASEPERISPSALLRPIFQDYLLSTSAIIGGPAEVAYYAQSAVLYERILGRVTPALARFSATLVEPAIGELLRRHGLTLEKVFGESTALLAHGLAAQAIPEEGKQRLAAAGAALEAELGPLTGWMKSLDAGLGRSAETAASKMRYQMSRLRRLAANFQLQREARLGRDAEAISQAIYPGGGLQERLHGAAYYFARHGFELAEEITAEAGNPRPGHTALWL
;
A
#
# COMPACT_ATOMS: atom_id res chain seq x y z
N MET A 1 -5.07 25.44 -7.56
CA MET A 1 -5.20 24.93 -6.18
C MET A 1 -6.07 23.69 -6.24
N LEU A 2 -5.58 22.57 -5.74
CA LEU A 2 -6.35 21.35 -5.60
C LEU A 2 -7.53 21.60 -4.64
N THR A 3 -8.66 21.00 -4.94
CA THR A 3 -9.78 20.95 -3.99
C THR A 3 -9.82 19.55 -3.39
N ALA A 4 -9.80 19.47 -2.06
CA ALA A 4 -9.81 18.21 -1.33
C ALA A 4 -11.20 17.94 -0.74
N GLU A 5 -11.74 16.76 -0.98
CA GLU A 5 -12.98 16.26 -0.38
C GLU A 5 -12.68 15.03 0.48
N PHE A 6 -13.03 15.08 1.75
CA PHE A 6 -12.71 14.03 2.72
C PHE A 6 -13.82 12.98 2.79
N HIS A 7 -13.43 11.72 2.78
CA HIS A 7 -14.29 10.56 2.98
C HIS A 7 -13.73 9.68 4.14
N PRO A 8 -14.55 9.27 5.11
CA PRO A 8 -14.09 8.37 6.16
C PRO A 8 -13.70 7.02 5.57
N PHE A 9 -12.69 6.35 6.14
CA PHE A 9 -12.27 5.02 5.65
C PHE A 9 -13.38 3.96 5.66
N THR A 10 -14.46 4.18 6.41
CA THR A 10 -15.62 3.26 6.44
C THR A 10 -16.37 3.16 5.11
N VAL A 11 -16.24 4.15 4.21
CA VAL A 11 -16.85 4.10 2.88
C VAL A 11 -15.96 3.39 1.84
N VAL A 12 -14.69 3.12 2.19
CA VAL A 12 -13.74 2.43 1.32
C VAL A 12 -13.89 0.92 1.48
N PRO A 13 -14.30 0.18 0.43
CA PRO A 13 -14.49 -1.26 0.52
C PRO A 13 -13.17 -2.02 0.78
N GLY A 14 -13.28 -3.15 1.48
CA GLY A 14 -12.16 -4.09 1.65
C GLY A 14 -11.13 -3.72 2.71
N LEU A 15 -11.25 -2.58 3.38
CA LEU A 15 -10.41 -2.26 4.52
C LEU A 15 -10.74 -3.16 5.72
N ARG A 16 -9.69 -3.69 6.36
CA ARG A 16 -9.81 -4.61 7.47
C ARG A 16 -10.12 -3.88 8.79
N ARG A 17 -10.85 -4.55 9.68
CA ARG A 17 -11.31 -4.01 10.96
C ARG A 17 -10.17 -3.44 11.81
N LEU A 18 -9.03 -4.13 11.93
CA LEU A 18 -7.89 -3.65 12.71
C LEU A 18 -7.41 -2.27 12.23
N PHE A 19 -7.33 -2.07 10.91
CA PHE A 19 -6.92 -0.77 10.34
C PHE A 19 -7.96 0.32 10.61
N LEU A 20 -9.26 0.01 10.49
CA LEU A 20 -10.34 0.97 10.77
C LEU A 20 -10.36 1.37 12.25
N ASP A 21 -10.25 0.41 13.15
CA ASP A 21 -10.21 0.62 14.60
C ASP A 21 -8.94 1.39 15.00
N TYR A 22 -7.80 1.10 14.37
CA TYR A 22 -6.56 1.85 14.56
C TYR A 22 -6.73 3.32 14.10
N CYS A 23 -7.22 3.57 12.89
CA CYS A 23 -7.40 4.91 12.34
C CYS A 23 -8.41 5.75 13.13
N SER A 24 -9.47 5.12 13.68
CA SER A 24 -10.45 5.79 14.56
C SER A 24 -9.98 5.94 16.01
N SER A 25 -8.76 5.50 16.33
CA SER A 25 -8.21 5.46 17.70
C SER A 25 -9.10 4.69 18.69
N ALA A 26 -9.72 3.60 18.21
CA ALA A 26 -10.56 2.75 19.05
C ALA A 26 -9.74 2.09 20.17
N ALA A 27 -10.29 2.06 21.39
CA ALA A 27 -9.61 1.49 22.55
C ALA A 27 -9.18 0.02 22.35
N ALA A 28 -9.94 -0.75 21.58
CA ALA A 28 -9.64 -2.15 21.26
C ALA A 28 -8.33 -2.33 20.45
N ALA A 29 -7.90 -1.35 19.68
CA ALA A 29 -6.64 -1.41 18.93
C ALA A 29 -5.41 -1.03 19.77
N ARG A 30 -5.60 -0.29 20.88
CA ARG A 30 -4.50 0.25 21.71
C ARG A 30 -3.46 -0.79 22.18
N PRO A 31 -3.83 -2.00 22.62
CA PRO A 31 -2.85 -2.98 23.10
C PRO A 31 -1.83 -3.46 22.06
N PHE A 32 -2.08 -3.20 20.79
CA PHE A 32 -1.29 -3.73 19.66
C PHE A 32 -0.30 -2.72 19.07
N TYR A 33 -0.30 -1.47 19.55
CA TYR A 33 0.54 -0.39 19.00
C TYR A 33 1.20 0.44 20.13
N ALA A 34 2.33 1.03 19.83
CA ALA A 34 3.00 1.97 20.74
C ALA A 34 2.11 3.19 21.08
N SER A 35 1.38 3.65 20.08
CA SER A 35 0.47 4.79 20.19
C SER A 35 -0.62 4.68 19.13
N LEU A 36 -1.78 5.30 19.38
CA LEU A 36 -2.82 5.47 18.38
C LEU A 36 -2.64 6.81 17.65
N PRO A 37 -3.28 7.02 16.48
CA PRO A 37 -3.14 8.27 15.71
C PRO A 37 -3.48 9.54 16.48
N SER A 38 -4.35 9.45 17.47
CA SER A 38 -4.69 10.58 18.38
C SER A 38 -3.56 10.98 19.32
N ASP A 39 -2.58 10.09 19.54
CA ASP A 39 -1.48 10.31 20.47
C ASP A 39 -0.32 10.97 19.69
N GLU A 40 0.25 12.05 20.21
CA GLU A 40 1.34 12.78 19.53
C GLU A 40 2.75 12.27 19.86
N HIS A 41 2.88 11.11 20.50
CA HIS A 41 4.17 10.51 20.92
C HIS A 41 5.13 10.25 19.75
N TRP A 42 4.63 10.14 18.53
CA TRP A 42 5.43 9.97 17.33
C TRP A 42 6.40 11.14 17.02
N ARG A 43 6.24 12.29 17.69
CA ARG A 43 7.17 13.43 17.59
C ARG A 43 8.39 13.28 18.49
N THR A 44 8.39 12.29 19.38
CA THR A 44 9.50 12.08 20.30
C THR A 44 10.63 11.34 19.60
N ARG A 45 11.80 11.94 19.59
CA ARG A 45 12.99 11.35 19.01
C ARG A 45 13.58 10.30 19.95
N PRO A 46 13.81 9.06 19.50
CA PRO A 46 14.58 8.08 20.26
C PRO A 46 16.06 8.49 20.39
N PRO A 47 16.82 7.87 21.32
CA PRO A 47 18.26 8.13 21.44
C PRO A 47 19.00 7.83 20.12
N VAL A 48 19.99 8.65 19.83
CA VAL A 48 20.85 8.45 18.63
C VAL A 48 21.76 7.23 18.85
N PRO A 49 21.78 6.25 17.94
CA PRO A 49 22.63 5.09 18.09
C PRO A 49 24.11 5.42 17.86
N ALA A 50 25.01 4.63 18.42
CA ALA A 50 26.46 4.86 18.30
C ALA A 50 26.96 4.85 16.85
N HIS A 51 26.34 4.07 15.96
CA HIS A 51 26.68 3.99 14.54
C HIS A 51 26.11 5.15 13.69
N TRP A 52 25.40 6.09 14.29
CA TRP A 52 24.71 7.18 13.58
C TRP A 52 25.61 8.02 12.65
N PRO A 53 26.82 8.44 13.05
CA PRO A 53 27.68 9.21 12.16
C PRO A 53 28.04 8.45 10.87
N GLN A 54 28.36 7.15 10.99
CA GLN A 54 28.63 6.28 9.84
C GLN A 54 27.37 6.09 8.98
N PHE A 55 26.23 5.87 9.61
CA PHE A 55 24.95 5.74 8.91
C PHE A 55 24.64 6.98 8.06
N VAL A 56 24.74 8.19 8.63
CA VAL A 56 24.47 9.45 7.91
C VAL A 56 25.47 9.69 6.78
N GLN A 57 26.73 9.26 6.95
CA GLN A 57 27.71 9.31 5.88
C GLN A 57 27.30 8.42 4.70
N LEU A 58 26.95 7.16 4.93
CA LEU A 58 26.52 6.22 3.88
C LEU A 58 25.23 6.69 3.20
N LEU A 59 24.29 7.25 3.97
CA LEU A 59 23.08 7.87 3.41
C LEU A 59 23.42 9.04 2.49
N ALA A 60 24.39 9.89 2.86
CA ALA A 60 24.84 11.01 2.04
C ALA A 60 25.52 10.51 0.75
N GLU A 61 26.28 9.42 0.81
CA GLU A 61 26.89 8.79 -0.37
C GLU A 61 25.85 8.25 -1.36
N GLN A 62 24.70 7.77 -0.88
CA GLN A 62 23.59 7.37 -1.75
C GLN A 62 22.79 8.56 -2.33
N ASN A 63 22.89 9.74 -1.71
CA ASN A 63 22.24 10.98 -2.13
C ASN A 63 23.28 12.04 -2.56
N GLN A 64 24.24 11.68 -3.42
CA GLN A 64 25.46 12.47 -3.77
C GLN A 64 25.19 13.83 -4.40
N THR A 65 24.09 14.00 -5.12
CA THR A 65 23.70 15.28 -5.73
C THR A 65 22.37 15.76 -5.13
N PRO A 66 22.35 16.07 -3.83
CA PRO A 66 21.09 16.39 -3.16
C PRO A 66 20.59 17.77 -3.66
N SER A 67 19.29 17.91 -3.75
CA SER A 67 18.66 19.22 -3.85
C SER A 67 18.99 20.06 -2.61
N PRO A 68 18.84 21.40 -2.63
CA PRO A 68 19.04 22.22 -1.44
C PRO A 68 18.22 21.74 -0.23
N ALA A 69 16.99 21.27 -0.45
CA ALA A 69 16.14 20.74 0.61
C ALA A 69 16.66 19.39 1.15
N ALA A 70 17.14 18.50 0.28
CA ALA A 70 17.73 17.23 0.69
C ALA A 70 19.08 17.42 1.40
N ALA A 71 19.89 18.40 0.97
CA ALA A 71 21.11 18.79 1.67
C ALA A 71 20.81 19.31 3.08
N ALA A 72 19.79 20.15 3.24
CA ALA A 72 19.34 20.62 4.55
C ALA A 72 18.84 19.48 5.44
N ALA A 73 18.14 18.48 4.88
CA ALA A 73 17.71 17.30 5.60
C ALA A 73 18.90 16.44 6.09
N LEU A 74 19.95 16.27 5.26
CA LEU A 74 21.19 15.60 5.65
C LEU A 74 21.91 16.34 6.77
N GLU A 75 22.00 17.68 6.72
CA GLU A 75 22.59 18.48 7.79
C GLU A 75 21.78 18.37 9.09
N ALA A 76 20.44 18.38 9.01
CA ALA A 76 19.59 18.18 10.17
C ALA A 76 19.85 16.79 10.82
N LEU A 77 20.04 15.74 10.02
CA LEU A 77 20.40 14.40 10.52
C LEU A 77 21.78 14.36 11.18
N ARG A 78 22.78 15.08 10.62
CA ARG A 78 24.11 15.25 11.27
C ARG A 78 23.97 15.94 12.63
N GLY A 79 23.10 16.94 12.72
CA GLY A 79 22.72 17.60 13.98
C GLY A 79 21.85 16.74 14.88
N GLY A 80 21.52 15.54 14.44
CA GLY A 80 20.77 14.54 15.17
C GLY A 80 19.26 14.76 15.14
N ALA A 81 18.67 15.25 14.06
CA ALA A 81 17.22 15.26 13.86
C ALA A 81 16.61 13.87 13.95
N GLY A 82 15.33 13.78 14.33
CA GLY A 82 14.55 12.56 14.30
C GLY A 82 14.26 12.09 12.87
N VAL A 83 13.84 10.84 12.73
CA VAL A 83 13.52 10.23 11.44
C VAL A 83 12.06 9.83 11.35
N ILE A 84 11.38 10.29 10.31
CA ILE A 84 10.11 9.71 9.86
C ILE A 84 10.42 8.86 8.63
N VAL A 85 10.14 7.57 8.73
CA VAL A 85 10.49 6.64 7.66
C VAL A 85 9.25 6.06 6.99
N THR A 86 9.36 5.84 5.70
CA THR A 86 8.43 5.00 4.92
C THR A 86 9.23 4.11 4.00
N GLY A 87 8.60 3.09 3.45
CA GLY A 87 9.29 2.21 2.50
C GLY A 87 8.34 1.58 1.50
N GLN A 88 8.91 1.19 0.34
CA GLN A 88 8.20 0.45 -0.70
C GLN A 88 9.18 -0.36 -1.55
N GLN A 89 8.66 -1.41 -2.21
CA GLN A 89 9.36 -2.15 -3.26
C GLN A 89 9.65 -1.24 -4.45
N VAL A 90 10.71 -1.56 -5.19
CA VAL A 90 11.22 -0.76 -6.32
C VAL A 90 10.46 -1.06 -7.61
N GLY A 91 9.18 -0.70 -7.68
CA GLY A 91 8.32 -1.00 -8.81
C GLY A 91 8.69 -0.27 -10.10
N LEU A 92 8.43 -0.92 -11.24
CA LEU A 92 8.67 -0.39 -12.59
C LEU A 92 8.07 1.02 -12.72
N PHE A 93 8.85 1.95 -13.29
CA PHE A 93 8.47 3.36 -13.53
C PHE A 93 7.93 4.09 -12.29
N GLY A 94 8.48 3.76 -11.11
CA GLY A 94 8.10 4.39 -9.85
C GLY A 94 6.93 3.73 -9.11
N GLY A 95 6.38 2.64 -9.66
CA GLY A 95 5.34 1.85 -9.01
C GLY A 95 3.97 2.55 -8.93
N PRO A 96 3.05 2.00 -8.13
CA PRO A 96 1.68 2.51 -8.01
C PRO A 96 1.60 3.83 -7.24
N LEU A 97 0.50 4.56 -7.44
CA LEU A 97 0.26 5.91 -6.94
C LEU A 97 0.31 6.02 -5.39
N PHE A 98 0.03 4.95 -4.65
CA PHE A 98 0.20 5.00 -3.19
C PHE A 98 1.67 5.19 -2.76
N THR A 99 2.64 4.94 -3.63
CA THR A 99 4.07 5.10 -3.33
C THR A 99 4.45 6.56 -3.07
N PRO A 100 4.13 7.54 -3.95
CA PRO A 100 4.33 8.94 -3.63
C PRO A 100 3.49 9.41 -2.44
N PHE A 101 2.31 8.82 -2.17
CA PHE A 101 1.53 9.15 -0.98
C PHE A 101 2.25 8.76 0.33
N LYS A 102 3.00 7.66 0.33
CA LYS A 102 3.88 7.29 1.44
C LYS A 102 4.97 8.34 1.66
N ALA A 103 5.69 8.69 0.59
CA ALA A 103 6.75 9.70 0.64
C ALA A 103 6.22 11.06 1.15
N ALA A 104 5.10 11.52 0.57
CA ALA A 104 4.44 12.76 0.95
C ALA A 104 4.01 12.76 2.42
N THR A 105 3.48 11.63 2.92
CA THR A 105 3.10 11.51 4.33
C THR A 105 4.32 11.61 5.25
N ALA A 106 5.42 10.94 4.93
CA ALA A 106 6.65 11.02 5.72
C ALA A 106 7.19 12.45 5.77
N LEU A 107 7.22 13.15 4.62
CA LEU A 107 7.64 14.56 4.52
C LEU A 107 6.71 15.49 5.31
N ALA A 108 5.40 15.32 5.18
CA ALA A 108 4.43 16.13 5.91
C ALA A 108 4.58 15.98 7.42
N ARG A 109 4.77 14.75 7.92
CA ARG A 109 4.99 14.49 9.34
C ARG A 109 6.33 15.04 9.83
N ALA A 110 7.41 14.90 9.05
CA ALA A 110 8.71 15.49 9.37
C ALA A 110 8.63 17.02 9.46
N ARG A 111 7.94 17.68 8.52
CA ARG A 111 7.69 19.13 8.54
C ARG A 111 6.87 19.56 9.76
N GLN A 112 5.81 18.81 10.12
CA GLN A 112 4.98 19.09 11.29
C GLN A 112 5.77 18.97 12.60
N ALA A 113 6.59 17.94 12.75
CA ALA A 113 7.44 17.78 13.91
C ALA A 113 8.48 18.91 14.02
N THR A 114 9.11 19.27 12.90
CA THR A 114 10.08 20.36 12.84
C THR A 114 9.44 21.71 13.18
N ALA A 115 8.24 22.00 12.64
CA ALA A 115 7.49 23.22 12.97
C ALA A 115 7.07 23.28 14.46
N ALA A 116 6.90 22.11 15.11
CA ALA A 116 6.63 22.00 16.53
C ALA A 116 7.91 22.07 17.41
N GLY A 117 9.07 22.40 16.81
CA GLY A 117 10.34 22.54 17.54
C GLY A 117 11.16 21.25 17.69
N ALA A 118 10.72 20.15 17.07
CA ALA A 118 11.44 18.87 17.04
C ALA A 118 11.95 18.60 15.62
N PRO A 119 13.21 18.94 15.28
CA PRO A 119 13.74 18.73 13.92
C PRO A 119 13.67 17.27 13.49
N HIS A 120 13.09 17.02 12.32
CA HIS A 120 12.95 15.70 11.72
C HIS A 120 13.24 15.73 10.23
N ALA A 121 13.75 14.61 9.70
CA ALA A 121 13.90 14.36 8.27
C ALA A 121 13.07 13.16 7.83
N ALA A 122 12.64 13.15 6.57
CA ALA A 122 11.94 12.04 5.96
C ALA A 122 12.92 11.14 5.18
N ILE A 123 12.87 9.84 5.42
CA ILE A 123 13.65 8.84 4.70
C ILE A 123 12.72 7.85 4.00
N PHE A 124 12.97 7.62 2.72
CA PHE A 124 12.30 6.59 1.93
C PHE A 124 13.21 5.35 1.84
N TRP A 125 12.82 4.28 2.53
CA TRP A 125 13.51 3.00 2.53
C TRP A 125 13.10 2.17 1.32
N LEU A 126 14.04 1.79 0.47
CA LEU A 126 13.81 0.87 -0.64
C LEU A 126 13.79 -0.57 -0.13
N ALA A 127 12.71 -1.30 -0.42
CA ALA A 127 12.60 -2.72 -0.10
C ALA A 127 13.25 -3.57 -1.20
N THR A 128 14.55 -3.37 -1.41
CA THR A 128 15.37 -3.95 -2.47
C THR A 128 15.71 -5.42 -2.24
N GLU A 129 15.69 -5.86 -0.99
CA GLU A 129 15.95 -7.25 -0.61
C GLU A 129 14.77 -8.19 -0.89
N ASP A 130 13.58 -7.66 -1.22
CA ASP A 130 12.46 -8.50 -1.63
C ASP A 130 12.78 -9.25 -2.92
N HIS A 131 12.13 -10.38 -3.14
CA HIS A 131 12.38 -11.27 -4.27
C HIS A 131 11.14 -11.51 -5.14
N ASP A 132 10.02 -10.82 -4.85
CA ASP A 132 8.80 -10.92 -5.66
C ASP A 132 8.90 -10.02 -6.90
N PHE A 133 9.55 -10.58 -7.95
CA PHE A 133 9.69 -9.89 -9.22
C PHE A 133 8.33 -9.59 -9.88
N ALA A 134 7.36 -10.49 -9.75
CA ALA A 134 6.05 -10.32 -10.37
C ALA A 134 5.28 -9.12 -9.78
N GLU A 135 5.54 -8.76 -8.52
CA GLU A 135 4.93 -7.59 -7.88
C GLU A 135 5.50 -6.27 -8.41
N ILE A 136 6.78 -6.25 -8.86
CA ILE A 136 7.47 -5.00 -9.21
C ILE A 136 7.68 -4.77 -10.71
N ASN A 137 7.53 -5.80 -11.53
CA ASN A 137 7.93 -5.78 -12.95
C ASN A 137 6.92 -5.10 -13.88
N HIS A 138 5.83 -4.60 -13.37
CA HIS A 138 4.77 -4.00 -14.19
C HIS A 138 4.26 -2.68 -13.61
N VAL A 139 3.64 -1.89 -14.48
CA VAL A 139 2.94 -0.66 -14.12
C VAL A 139 1.69 -0.52 -15.00
N VAL A 140 0.64 0.09 -14.45
CA VAL A 140 -0.61 0.34 -15.18
C VAL A 140 -0.80 1.84 -15.36
N PHE A 141 -0.89 2.29 -16.59
CA PHE A 141 -1.20 3.68 -16.92
C PHE A 141 -2.61 3.84 -17.48
N PRO A 142 -3.36 4.86 -17.03
CA PRO A 142 -4.58 5.27 -17.70
C PRO A 142 -4.28 5.68 -19.15
N ALA A 143 -5.04 5.15 -20.10
CA ALA A 143 -5.02 5.57 -21.48
C ALA A 143 -6.41 6.11 -21.86
N ARG A 144 -6.56 6.60 -23.11
CA ARG A 144 -7.78 7.34 -23.52
C ARG A 144 -9.09 6.58 -23.26
N ARG A 145 -9.10 5.25 -23.29
CA ARG A 145 -10.31 4.41 -23.14
C ARG A 145 -10.07 3.10 -22.38
N GLU A 146 -8.87 2.85 -21.94
CA GLU A 146 -8.49 1.58 -21.32
C GLU A 146 -7.33 1.81 -20.33
N LEU A 147 -7.06 0.82 -19.52
CA LEU A 147 -5.84 0.76 -18.74
C LEU A 147 -4.79 0.00 -19.53
N ARG A 148 -3.58 0.55 -19.64
CA ARG A 148 -2.44 -0.07 -20.31
C ARG A 148 -1.45 -0.58 -19.29
N THR A 149 -1.18 -1.87 -19.33
CA THR A 149 -0.13 -2.47 -18.51
C THR A 149 1.15 -2.57 -19.32
N LEU A 150 2.22 -1.96 -18.81
CA LEU A 150 3.58 -2.14 -19.32
C LEU A 150 4.28 -3.13 -18.39
N THR A 151 4.92 -4.15 -18.96
CA THR A 151 5.55 -5.22 -18.18
C THR A 151 6.97 -5.44 -18.67
N TYR A 152 7.94 -5.35 -17.76
CA TYR A 152 9.30 -5.77 -17.99
C TYR A 152 9.36 -7.30 -17.86
N ALA A 153 9.58 -7.96 -19.00
CA ALA A 153 9.40 -9.42 -19.11
C ALA A 153 10.66 -10.22 -18.78
N THR A 154 11.84 -9.59 -18.76
CA THR A 154 13.11 -10.29 -18.48
C THR A 154 13.20 -10.63 -17.00
N ALA A 155 12.64 -11.80 -16.64
CA ALA A 155 12.69 -12.30 -15.28
C ALA A 155 14.09 -12.82 -14.95
N PRO A 156 14.57 -12.65 -13.71
CA PRO A 156 15.81 -13.29 -13.28
C PRO A 156 15.67 -14.82 -13.27
N GLU A 157 16.78 -15.53 -13.49
CA GLU A 157 16.80 -17.01 -13.49
C GLU A 157 16.45 -17.60 -12.11
N THR A 158 16.65 -16.84 -11.05
CA THR A 158 16.41 -17.24 -9.66
C THR A 158 15.64 -16.17 -8.91
N SER A 159 15.01 -16.53 -7.79
CA SER A 159 14.34 -15.59 -6.88
C SER A 159 15.36 -14.74 -6.10
N GLN A 160 16.14 -13.93 -6.81
CA GLN A 160 17.13 -13.03 -6.22
C GLN A 160 16.49 -11.73 -5.71
N PRO A 161 17.19 -10.96 -4.84
CA PRO A 161 16.75 -9.62 -4.43
C PRO A 161 16.49 -8.71 -5.62
N VAL A 162 15.28 -8.13 -5.67
CA VAL A 162 14.81 -7.39 -6.86
C VAL A 162 15.58 -6.10 -7.10
N GLY A 163 16.11 -5.47 -6.04
CA GLY A 163 16.86 -4.22 -6.16
C GLY A 163 18.12 -4.33 -7.02
N GLY A 164 18.78 -5.50 -7.00
CA GLY A 164 20.00 -5.78 -7.74
C GLY A 164 19.80 -6.23 -9.20
N ILE A 165 18.55 -6.40 -9.66
CA ILE A 165 18.26 -6.80 -11.04
C ILE A 165 18.69 -5.69 -11.98
N VAL A 166 19.63 -5.98 -12.88
CA VAL A 166 20.13 -5.04 -13.89
C VAL A 166 19.17 -5.04 -15.08
N LEU A 167 18.76 -3.84 -15.48
CA LEU A 167 17.92 -3.63 -16.66
C LEU A 167 18.73 -3.90 -17.94
N ASP A 168 18.23 -4.75 -18.81
CA ASP A 168 18.80 -5.02 -20.13
C ASP A 168 18.17 -4.10 -21.20
N ASP A 169 18.55 -4.31 -22.46
CA ASP A 169 18.06 -3.50 -23.59
C ASP A 169 16.54 -3.57 -23.80
N SER A 170 15.85 -4.58 -23.22
CA SER A 170 14.39 -4.71 -23.31
C SER A 170 13.63 -3.61 -22.55
N ILE A 171 14.30 -2.85 -21.69
CA ILE A 171 13.69 -1.68 -21.03
C ILE A 171 13.44 -0.53 -22.01
N THR A 172 14.28 -0.38 -23.05
CA THR A 172 14.20 0.74 -24.00
C THR A 172 12.84 0.84 -24.70
N PRO A 173 12.31 -0.22 -25.33
CA PRO A 173 10.98 -0.15 -25.94
C PRO A 173 9.85 0.07 -24.94
N LEU A 174 10.03 -0.29 -23.66
CA LEU A 174 9.02 0.02 -22.63
C LEU A 174 9.03 1.50 -22.24
N VAL A 175 10.21 2.12 -22.20
CA VAL A 175 10.35 3.57 -22.00
C VAL A 175 9.73 4.34 -23.17
N GLU A 176 9.93 3.88 -24.41
CA GLU A 176 9.30 4.45 -25.61
C GLU A 176 7.77 4.35 -25.54
N GLN A 177 7.22 3.18 -25.20
CA GLN A 177 5.78 2.99 -24.99
C GLN A 177 5.24 3.87 -23.85
N ALA A 178 6.00 4.04 -22.75
CA ALA A 178 5.63 4.99 -21.69
C ALA A 178 5.59 6.41 -22.24
N GLY A 179 6.57 6.83 -23.06
CA GLY A 179 6.59 8.13 -23.73
C GLY A 179 5.39 8.40 -24.63
N GLU A 180 4.94 7.38 -25.38
CA GLU A 180 3.71 7.48 -26.21
C GLU A 180 2.44 7.70 -25.35
N LEU A 181 2.38 7.09 -24.17
CA LEU A 181 1.24 7.20 -23.26
C LEU A 181 1.24 8.49 -22.43
N LEU A 182 2.41 8.89 -21.96
CA LEU A 182 2.58 9.99 -21.00
C LEU A 182 2.80 11.35 -21.68
N GLY A 183 3.34 11.34 -22.90
CA GLY A 183 3.74 12.55 -23.62
C GLY A 183 5.06 13.14 -23.10
N ALA A 184 5.51 14.22 -23.76
CA ALA A 184 6.74 14.92 -23.37
C ALA A 184 6.50 15.75 -22.08
N SER A 185 7.36 15.54 -21.07
CA SER A 185 7.32 16.26 -19.79
C SER A 185 8.61 16.02 -19.00
N ASP A 186 8.91 16.87 -18.01
CA ASP A 186 10.04 16.70 -17.10
C ASP A 186 10.00 15.36 -16.36
N ALA A 187 8.81 14.85 -16.08
CA ALA A 187 8.64 13.55 -15.44
C ALA A 187 8.96 12.38 -16.39
N MET A 188 8.61 12.51 -17.68
CA MET A 188 9.00 11.51 -18.68
C MET A 188 10.50 11.53 -18.92
N ASP A 189 11.12 12.71 -18.99
CA ASP A 189 12.57 12.85 -19.12
C ASP A 189 13.31 12.22 -17.92
N ALA A 190 12.81 12.46 -16.70
CA ALA A 190 13.36 11.86 -15.49
C ALA A 190 13.18 10.34 -15.47
N LEU A 191 12.04 9.83 -15.97
CA LEU A 191 11.77 8.41 -16.11
C LEU A 191 12.75 7.77 -17.09
N ALA A 192 12.92 8.35 -18.28
CA ALA A 192 13.83 7.85 -19.32
C ALA A 192 15.31 7.89 -18.88
N ALA A 193 15.71 8.91 -18.14
CA ALA A 193 17.05 9.00 -17.57
C ALA A 193 17.33 7.93 -16.50
N ALA A 194 16.32 7.56 -15.71
CA ALA A 194 16.43 6.58 -14.65
C ALA A 194 16.33 5.14 -15.17
N TRP A 195 15.33 4.84 -15.99
CA TRP A 195 15.02 3.49 -16.48
C TRP A 195 15.70 3.22 -17.83
N ARG A 196 16.98 2.85 -17.79
CA ARG A 196 17.83 2.59 -18.96
C ARG A 196 18.68 1.35 -18.77
N PRO A 197 19.18 0.72 -19.85
CA PRO A 197 20.08 -0.40 -19.77
C PRO A 197 21.29 -0.12 -18.87
N GLY A 198 21.70 -1.12 -18.07
CA GLY A 198 22.81 -1.05 -17.16
C GLY A 198 22.51 -0.49 -15.77
N HIS A 199 21.36 0.16 -15.57
CA HIS A 199 20.91 0.52 -14.22
C HIS A 199 20.24 -0.67 -13.54
N THR A 200 20.29 -0.71 -12.21
CA THR A 200 19.48 -1.65 -11.43
C THR A 200 18.08 -1.06 -11.15
N PHE A 201 17.12 -1.92 -10.78
CA PHE A 201 15.80 -1.46 -10.34
C PHE A 201 15.90 -0.48 -9.16
N ALA A 202 16.81 -0.73 -8.20
CA ALA A 202 17.05 0.16 -7.07
C ALA A 202 17.55 1.54 -7.52
N GLU A 203 18.54 1.59 -8.41
CA GLU A 203 19.09 2.85 -8.93
C GLU A 203 18.05 3.64 -9.71
N ALA A 204 17.31 2.98 -10.60
CA ALA A 204 16.28 3.61 -11.41
C ALA A 204 15.17 4.21 -10.52
N PHE A 205 14.66 3.43 -9.57
CA PHE A 205 13.64 3.89 -8.66
C PHE A 205 14.13 5.06 -7.77
N ARG A 206 15.33 4.94 -7.21
CA ARG A 206 15.96 5.98 -6.39
C ARG A 206 16.10 7.30 -7.16
N GLN A 207 16.64 7.26 -8.39
CA GLN A 207 16.83 8.45 -9.22
C GLN A 207 15.50 9.14 -9.52
N PHE A 208 14.47 8.39 -9.87
CA PHE A 208 13.15 8.94 -10.16
C PHE A 208 12.53 9.63 -8.94
N TYR A 209 12.55 8.97 -7.76
CA TYR A 209 11.97 9.55 -6.54
C TYR A 209 12.78 10.71 -5.96
N ALA A 210 14.10 10.65 -6.04
CA ALA A 210 14.98 11.79 -5.69
C ALA A 210 14.66 13.02 -6.54
N LYS A 211 14.36 12.84 -7.83
CA LYS A 211 13.93 13.93 -8.72
C LYS A 211 12.52 14.40 -8.42
N ALA A 212 11.57 13.48 -8.28
CA ALA A 212 10.15 13.79 -8.04
C ALA A 212 9.92 14.58 -6.75
N PHE A 213 10.71 14.30 -5.70
CA PHE A 213 10.61 14.96 -4.39
C PHE A 213 11.81 15.88 -4.07
N ALA A 214 12.52 16.34 -5.11
CA ALA A 214 13.71 17.19 -4.93
C ALA A 214 13.42 18.47 -4.14
N ALA A 215 12.30 19.14 -4.42
CA ALA A 215 11.90 20.37 -3.73
C ALA A 215 11.51 20.14 -2.26
N GLN A 216 11.07 18.93 -1.91
CA GLN A 216 10.61 18.57 -0.57
C GLN A 216 11.72 18.03 0.34
N GLY A 217 12.85 17.63 -0.22
CA GLY A 217 14.00 17.16 0.53
C GLY A 217 13.89 15.70 0.99
N LEU A 218 13.23 14.84 0.21
CA LEU A 218 13.17 13.41 0.49
C LEU A 218 14.56 12.79 0.36
N LEU A 219 14.98 12.03 1.37
CA LEU A 219 16.17 11.20 1.32
C LEU A 219 15.78 9.77 0.98
N VAL A 220 16.50 9.14 0.06
CA VAL A 220 16.22 7.78 -0.38
C VAL A 220 17.35 6.87 0.07
N LEU A 221 17.00 5.73 0.69
CA LEU A 221 17.93 4.78 1.29
C LEU A 221 17.71 3.38 0.73
N ASP A 222 18.77 2.79 0.20
CA ASP A 222 18.91 1.35 -0.01
C ASP A 222 19.84 0.76 1.05
N ALA A 223 19.31 -0.06 1.94
CA ALA A 223 20.05 -0.65 3.04
C ALA A 223 20.45 -2.12 2.81
N ALA A 224 20.37 -2.62 1.58
CA ALA A 224 20.77 -4.00 1.24
C ALA A 224 22.30 -4.18 1.24
N GLY A 225 23.07 -3.10 1.29
CA GLY A 225 24.54 -3.15 1.25
C GLY A 225 25.14 -3.69 2.54
N ARG A 226 26.37 -4.26 2.39
CA ARG A 226 27.15 -4.88 3.46
C ARG A 226 27.29 -3.99 4.70
N GLU A 227 27.56 -2.70 4.51
CA GLU A 227 27.81 -1.76 5.58
C GLU A 227 26.59 -1.61 6.51
N PHE A 228 25.38 -1.56 5.93
CA PHE A 228 24.13 -1.50 6.69
C PHE A 228 23.85 -2.81 7.43
N HIS A 229 24.15 -3.95 6.80
CA HIS A 229 24.03 -5.25 7.45
C HIS A 229 25.04 -5.45 8.57
N CYS A 230 26.28 -4.96 8.43
CA CYS A 230 27.24 -4.92 9.52
C CYS A 230 26.72 -4.10 10.71
N MET A 231 26.18 -2.91 10.47
CA MET A 231 25.58 -2.08 11.52
C MET A 231 24.36 -2.75 12.16
N GLY A 232 23.48 -3.38 11.36
CA GLY A 232 22.25 -4.05 11.78
C GLY A 232 22.47 -5.49 12.30
N ALA A 233 23.69 -6.02 12.24
CA ALA A 233 24.01 -7.39 12.65
C ALA A 233 23.49 -7.77 14.05
N PRO A 234 23.44 -6.88 15.06
CA PRO A 234 22.86 -7.23 16.36
C PRO A 234 21.41 -7.68 16.31
N VAL A 235 20.59 -7.11 15.42
CA VAL A 235 19.18 -7.50 15.22
C VAL A 235 19.10 -8.88 14.56
N LEU A 236 19.90 -9.11 13.52
CA LEU A 236 19.95 -10.39 12.81
C LEU A 236 20.49 -11.51 13.70
N ARG A 237 21.50 -11.20 14.51
CA ARG A 237 22.03 -12.13 15.55
C ARG A 237 20.96 -12.50 16.56
N ALA A 238 20.23 -11.52 17.10
CA ALA A 238 19.14 -11.78 18.06
C ALA A 238 18.06 -12.68 17.43
N ALA A 239 17.74 -12.49 16.13
CA ALA A 239 16.79 -13.32 15.42
C ALA A 239 17.28 -14.76 15.20
N LEU A 240 18.59 -14.99 15.06
CA LEU A 240 19.20 -16.32 14.98
C LEU A 240 19.24 -17.01 16.36
N GLU A 241 19.78 -16.32 17.38
CA GLU A 241 20.03 -16.89 18.71
C GLU A 241 18.72 -17.10 19.50
N ARG A 242 17.72 -16.26 19.28
CA ARG A 242 16.43 -16.27 20.00
C ARG A 242 15.25 -16.69 19.13
N ALA A 243 15.50 -17.44 18.03
CA ALA A 243 14.49 -17.76 17.02
C ALA A 243 13.22 -18.40 17.61
N ASP A 244 13.38 -19.40 18.48
CA ASP A 244 12.27 -20.13 19.08
C ASP A 244 11.44 -19.24 20.03
N GLU A 245 12.11 -18.37 20.83
CA GLU A 245 11.44 -17.38 21.68
C GLU A 245 10.64 -16.35 20.87
N LEU A 246 11.26 -15.79 19.83
CA LEU A 246 10.61 -14.79 18.99
C LEU A 246 9.43 -15.37 18.19
N HIS A 247 9.56 -16.62 17.74
CA HIS A 247 8.48 -17.35 17.10
C HIS A 247 7.29 -17.54 18.04
N GLN A 248 7.54 -18.01 19.29
CA GLN A 248 6.47 -18.17 20.28
C GLN A 248 5.79 -16.84 20.63
N ALA A 249 6.55 -15.76 20.68
CA ALA A 249 6.00 -14.42 20.90
C ALA A 249 5.02 -14.01 19.79
N LEU A 250 5.38 -14.27 18.53
CA LEU A 250 4.51 -13.99 17.37
C LEU A 250 3.25 -14.87 17.37
N VAL A 251 3.38 -16.15 17.70
CA VAL A 251 2.22 -17.05 17.83
C VAL A 251 1.29 -16.56 18.94
N GLY A 252 1.84 -16.14 20.09
CA GLY A 252 1.06 -15.52 21.17
C GLY A 252 0.34 -14.25 20.70
N ARG A 253 1.04 -13.35 20.01
CA ARG A 253 0.48 -12.10 19.48
C ARG A 253 -0.64 -12.36 18.46
N ASN A 254 -0.48 -13.34 17.58
CA ASN A 254 -1.53 -13.70 16.62
C ASN A 254 -2.79 -14.16 17.34
N ARG A 255 -2.66 -14.97 18.40
CA ARG A 255 -3.79 -15.39 19.23
C ARG A 255 -4.49 -14.20 19.91
N GLU A 256 -3.72 -13.26 20.49
CA GLU A 256 -4.26 -12.03 21.10
C GLU A 256 -5.06 -11.20 20.06
N LEU A 257 -4.56 -11.08 18.82
CA LEU A 257 -5.27 -10.40 17.74
C LEU A 257 -6.58 -11.12 17.39
N GLU A 258 -6.56 -12.45 17.26
CA GLU A 258 -7.74 -13.27 16.96
C GLU A 258 -8.78 -13.20 18.08
N GLU A 259 -8.38 -13.25 19.34
CA GLU A 259 -9.24 -13.10 20.51
C GLU A 259 -9.90 -11.70 20.56
N ALA A 260 -9.20 -10.67 20.09
CA ALA A 260 -9.75 -9.32 19.94
C ALA A 260 -10.65 -9.18 18.66
N GLY A 261 -10.83 -10.24 17.88
CA GLY A 261 -11.64 -10.26 16.67
C GLY A 261 -10.95 -9.62 15.45
N TYR A 262 -9.62 -9.55 15.47
CA TYR A 262 -8.78 -9.13 14.34
C TYR A 262 -8.18 -10.35 13.66
N HIS A 263 -7.53 -10.13 12.50
CA HIS A 263 -6.79 -11.17 11.78
C HIS A 263 -5.30 -10.91 11.84
N ALA A 264 -4.50 -11.96 11.85
CA ALA A 264 -3.07 -11.86 11.62
C ALA A 264 -2.81 -11.57 10.13
N GLN A 265 -2.06 -10.50 9.83
CA GLN A 265 -1.79 -10.08 8.45
C GLN A 265 -0.76 -10.97 7.76
N VAL A 266 0.26 -11.42 8.50
CA VAL A 266 1.32 -12.30 8.03
C VAL A 266 1.18 -13.65 8.71
N ALA A 267 1.13 -14.73 7.92
CA ALA A 267 1.09 -16.09 8.46
C ALA A 267 2.41 -16.43 9.17
N VAL A 268 2.30 -17.03 10.35
CA VAL A 268 3.42 -17.55 11.13
C VAL A 268 3.29 -19.07 11.20
N GLU A 269 3.96 -19.76 10.29
CA GLU A 269 3.95 -21.23 10.24
C GLU A 269 4.93 -21.80 11.29
N PRO A 270 4.76 -23.07 11.74
CA PRO A 270 5.60 -23.67 12.80
C PRO A 270 7.10 -23.66 12.52
N GLN A 271 7.50 -23.67 11.25
CA GLN A 271 8.91 -23.65 10.84
C GLN A 271 9.34 -22.29 10.30
N SER A 272 8.46 -21.29 10.25
CA SER A 272 8.81 -19.94 9.80
C SER A 272 9.83 -19.33 10.73
N SER A 273 10.90 -18.80 10.15
CA SER A 273 11.80 -17.90 10.85
C SER A 273 11.55 -16.45 10.39
N LEU A 274 12.28 -15.55 11.02
CA LEU A 274 12.25 -14.12 10.68
C LEU A 274 13.29 -13.73 9.61
N LEU A 275 13.99 -14.72 9.02
CA LEU A 275 15.18 -14.51 8.23
C LEU A 275 15.12 -15.23 6.88
N PHE A 276 15.88 -14.67 5.95
CA PHE A 276 16.21 -15.26 4.64
C PHE A 276 17.73 -15.36 4.50
N LEU A 277 18.19 -16.30 3.69
CA LEU A 277 19.59 -16.46 3.31
C LEU A 277 19.73 -16.33 1.78
N ILE A 278 20.68 -15.53 1.34
CA ILE A 278 21.08 -15.50 -0.07
C ILE A 278 22.03 -16.66 -0.34
N ASP A 279 21.63 -17.56 -1.23
CA ASP A 279 22.45 -18.70 -1.67
C ASP A 279 23.64 -18.17 -2.49
N GLU A 280 24.85 -18.49 -2.05
CA GLU A 280 26.09 -17.99 -2.64
C GLU A 280 26.24 -18.35 -4.12
N ARG A 281 25.77 -19.55 -4.50
CA ARG A 281 25.97 -20.10 -5.85
C ARG A 281 24.95 -19.54 -6.85
N THR A 282 23.71 -19.31 -6.41
CA THR A 282 22.59 -18.95 -7.29
C THR A 282 22.12 -17.51 -7.14
N GLY A 283 22.53 -16.81 -6.08
CA GLY A 283 22.00 -15.50 -5.71
C GLY A 283 20.56 -15.54 -5.21
N ALA A 284 19.93 -16.71 -5.13
CA ALA A 284 18.54 -16.85 -4.72
C ALA A 284 18.36 -16.48 -3.24
N ARG A 285 17.32 -15.71 -2.93
CA ARG A 285 16.90 -15.38 -1.57
C ARG A 285 15.97 -16.46 -1.04
N LEU A 286 16.46 -17.32 -0.16
CA LEU A 286 15.79 -18.50 0.36
C LEU A 286 15.29 -18.24 1.78
N ALA A 287 14.04 -18.59 2.08
CA ALA A 287 13.52 -18.54 3.44
C ALA A 287 14.32 -19.51 4.35
N LEU A 288 14.84 -19.01 5.46
CA LEU A 288 15.43 -19.82 6.51
C LEU A 288 14.29 -20.44 7.34
N LYS A 289 14.19 -21.77 7.32
CA LYS A 289 13.25 -22.54 8.14
C LYS A 289 13.95 -23.01 9.40
N ARG A 290 13.30 -22.83 10.55
CA ARG A 290 13.80 -23.30 11.84
C ARG A 290 13.13 -24.60 12.23
N HIS A 291 13.92 -25.64 12.46
CA HIS A 291 13.47 -26.89 13.07
C HIS A 291 13.91 -26.87 14.53
N PRO A 292 12.97 -26.90 15.49
CA PRO A 292 13.29 -26.85 16.92
C PRO A 292 14.18 -28.02 17.34
N ALA A 293 14.80 -27.89 18.53
CA ALA A 293 15.60 -28.94 19.13
C ALA A 293 14.84 -30.28 19.22
N SER A 294 15.53 -31.36 18.92
CA SER A 294 15.03 -32.73 18.98
C SER A 294 16.10 -33.67 19.62
N ALA A 295 15.75 -34.92 19.86
CA ALA A 295 16.69 -35.89 20.40
C ALA A 295 17.90 -36.13 19.45
N GLN A 296 17.71 -35.95 18.14
CA GLN A 296 18.75 -36.10 17.12
C GLN A 296 19.52 -34.80 16.85
N GLU A 297 18.90 -33.65 17.10
CA GLU A 297 19.41 -32.30 16.86
C GLU A 297 19.19 -31.45 18.10
N PRO A 298 20.03 -31.55 19.16
CA PRO A 298 19.82 -30.90 20.45
C PRO A 298 19.74 -29.36 20.37
N ASP A 299 20.48 -28.75 19.43
CA ASP A 299 20.52 -27.29 19.22
C ASP A 299 19.52 -26.83 18.15
N GLY A 300 18.70 -27.78 17.63
CA GLY A 300 17.84 -27.53 16.49
C GLY A 300 18.62 -27.37 15.17
N LEU A 301 17.88 -27.21 14.07
CA LEU A 301 18.44 -27.16 12.72
C LEU A 301 17.83 -26.02 11.93
N TRP A 302 18.63 -25.40 11.09
CA TRP A 302 18.18 -24.44 10.07
C TRP A 302 18.21 -25.06 8.69
N GLN A 303 17.27 -24.65 7.83
CA GLN A 303 17.20 -25.11 6.45
C GLN A 303 16.92 -23.95 5.50
N ALA A 304 17.74 -23.82 4.45
CA ALA A 304 17.51 -22.94 3.31
C ALA A 304 17.52 -23.75 2.02
N GLY A 305 16.39 -23.90 1.35
CA GLY A 305 16.25 -24.80 0.22
C GLY A 305 16.60 -26.25 0.60
N ARG A 306 17.71 -26.78 0.05
CA ARG A 306 18.22 -28.12 0.36
C ARG A 306 19.38 -28.12 1.36
N GLN A 307 19.91 -26.96 1.69
CA GLN A 307 21.07 -26.82 2.58
C GLN A 307 20.61 -26.78 4.03
N ARG A 308 21.46 -27.36 4.90
CA ARG A 308 21.25 -27.41 6.34
C ARG A 308 22.36 -26.66 7.06
N PHE A 309 22.02 -25.94 8.11
CA PHE A 309 22.95 -25.13 8.88
C PHE A 309 22.69 -25.29 10.37
N SER A 310 23.75 -25.26 11.17
CA SER A 310 23.65 -24.98 12.59
C SER A 310 23.47 -23.47 12.82
N THR A 311 23.08 -23.09 14.02
CA THR A 311 23.06 -21.66 14.41
C THR A 311 24.47 -21.06 14.34
N ALA A 312 25.49 -21.82 14.68
CA ALA A 312 26.89 -21.39 14.62
C ALA A 312 27.33 -21.10 13.16
N ASP A 313 26.93 -21.94 12.19
CA ASP A 313 27.22 -21.69 10.77
C ASP A 313 26.63 -20.39 10.29
N LEU A 314 25.34 -20.11 10.63
CA LEU A 314 24.68 -18.87 10.26
C LEU A 314 25.27 -17.63 10.96
N LEU A 315 25.71 -17.78 12.21
CA LEU A 315 26.44 -16.71 12.91
C LEU A 315 27.81 -16.46 12.28
N GLY A 316 28.45 -17.51 11.75
CA GLY A 316 29.68 -17.41 10.95
C GLY A 316 29.44 -16.62 9.66
N ILE A 317 28.37 -16.92 8.92
CA ILE A 317 27.96 -16.17 7.72
C ILE A 317 27.65 -14.73 8.09
N LEU A 318 26.88 -14.49 9.16
CA LEU A 318 26.57 -13.12 9.61
C LEU A 318 27.83 -12.31 9.95
N ALA A 319 28.86 -12.95 10.45
CA ALA A 319 30.12 -12.27 10.78
C ALA A 319 31.00 -11.98 9.54
N SER A 320 31.03 -12.87 8.55
CA SER A 320 31.89 -12.75 7.35
C SER A 320 31.17 -12.07 6.18
N GLU A 321 29.87 -12.33 5.98
CA GLU A 321 29.05 -11.91 4.83
C GLU A 321 27.64 -11.51 5.28
N PRO A 322 27.50 -10.48 6.14
CA PRO A 322 26.23 -10.14 6.79
C PRO A 322 25.11 -9.82 5.79
N GLU A 323 25.42 -9.29 4.61
CA GLU A 323 24.49 -8.99 3.52
C GLU A 323 23.77 -10.21 2.96
N ARG A 324 24.26 -11.42 3.24
CA ARG A 324 23.60 -12.67 2.84
C ARG A 324 22.43 -13.05 3.75
N ILE A 325 22.34 -12.47 4.94
CA ILE A 325 21.22 -12.71 5.87
C ILE A 325 20.32 -11.49 5.91
N SER A 326 19.10 -11.63 5.43
CA SER A 326 18.14 -10.52 5.34
C SER A 326 16.87 -10.77 6.16
N PRO A 327 16.22 -9.71 6.69
CA PRO A 327 15.04 -9.83 7.51
C PRO A 327 13.77 -10.14 6.68
N SER A 328 12.82 -10.87 7.29
CA SER A 328 11.47 -11.03 6.77
C SER A 328 10.64 -9.75 6.94
N ALA A 329 9.43 -9.71 6.37
CA ALA A 329 8.51 -8.59 6.50
C ALA A 329 8.22 -8.19 7.96
N LEU A 330 8.17 -9.17 8.89
CA LEU A 330 7.93 -8.92 10.30
C LEU A 330 9.16 -8.39 11.05
N LEU A 331 10.38 -8.77 10.64
CA LEU A 331 11.64 -8.32 11.27
C LEU A 331 12.20 -7.06 10.63
N ARG A 332 11.95 -6.83 9.34
CA ARG A 332 12.47 -5.67 8.61
C ARG A 332 12.21 -4.32 9.32
N PRO A 333 11.04 -4.05 9.88
CA PRO A 333 10.80 -2.79 10.59
C PRO A 333 11.71 -2.62 11.82
N ILE A 334 12.03 -3.70 12.52
CA ILE A 334 12.93 -3.70 13.69
C ILE A 334 14.38 -3.45 13.24
N PHE A 335 14.83 -4.11 12.18
CA PHE A 335 16.14 -3.88 11.56
C PHE A 335 16.29 -2.43 11.09
N GLN A 336 15.29 -1.91 10.38
CA GLN A 336 15.21 -0.52 9.94
C GLN A 336 15.27 0.46 11.11
N ASP A 337 14.49 0.21 12.17
CA ASP A 337 14.44 1.10 13.33
C ASP A 337 15.73 1.06 14.16
N TYR A 338 16.39 -0.08 14.22
CA TYR A 338 17.71 -0.19 14.85
C TYR A 338 18.73 0.73 14.15
N LEU A 339 18.73 0.77 12.81
CA LEU A 339 19.61 1.62 12.01
C LEU A 339 19.26 3.10 12.12
N LEU A 340 17.98 3.43 12.03
CA LEU A 340 17.48 4.80 11.89
C LEU A 340 17.13 5.48 13.22
N SER A 341 16.92 4.72 14.29
CA SER A 341 16.30 5.22 15.53
C SER A 341 15.03 6.03 15.23
N THR A 342 14.09 5.38 14.57
CA THR A 342 12.91 5.98 13.95
C THR A 342 11.94 6.56 14.98
N SER A 343 11.48 7.80 14.78
CA SER A 343 10.42 8.43 15.58
C SER A 343 9.04 7.89 15.21
N ALA A 344 8.79 7.70 13.90
CA ALA A 344 7.57 7.07 13.41
C ALA A 344 7.80 6.40 12.04
N ILE A 345 7.03 5.32 11.78
CA ILE A 345 7.00 4.63 10.51
C ILE A 345 5.65 4.86 9.82
N ILE A 346 5.69 5.22 8.53
CA ILE A 346 4.49 5.42 7.71
C ILE A 346 4.17 4.13 6.98
N GLY A 347 2.94 3.64 7.13
CA GLY A 347 2.48 2.41 6.49
C GLY A 347 1.09 2.49 5.87
N GLY A 348 0.85 1.67 4.85
CA GLY A 348 -0.49 1.42 4.31
C GLY A 348 -1.29 0.46 5.19
N PRO A 349 -2.56 0.17 4.84
CA PRO A 349 -3.44 -0.66 5.67
C PRO A 349 -2.87 -2.04 6.06
N ALA A 350 -2.23 -2.74 5.12
CA ALA A 350 -1.61 -4.04 5.39
C ALA A 350 -0.36 -3.90 6.29
N GLU A 351 0.43 -2.83 6.09
CA GLU A 351 1.62 -2.56 6.90
C GLU A 351 1.25 -2.21 8.34
N VAL A 352 0.28 -1.33 8.54
CA VAL A 352 -0.26 -1.02 9.87
C VAL A 352 -0.73 -2.30 10.57
N ALA A 353 -1.39 -3.21 9.83
CA ALA A 353 -1.85 -4.47 10.41
C ALA A 353 -0.68 -5.40 10.83
N TYR A 354 0.39 -5.55 10.03
CA TYR A 354 1.51 -6.38 10.47
C TYR A 354 2.43 -5.68 11.49
N TYR A 355 2.42 -4.35 11.61
CA TYR A 355 3.12 -3.67 12.71
C TYR A 355 2.53 -4.05 14.09
N ALA A 356 1.22 -4.33 14.16
CA ALA A 356 0.61 -4.88 15.36
C ALA A 356 1.19 -6.26 15.73
N GLN A 357 1.52 -7.10 14.73
CA GLN A 357 2.22 -8.37 14.96
C GLN A 357 3.68 -8.13 15.37
N SER A 358 4.39 -7.25 14.66
CA SER A 358 5.81 -6.98 14.89
C SER A 358 6.09 -6.27 16.22
N ALA A 359 5.09 -5.69 16.88
CA ALA A 359 5.26 -4.98 18.15
C ALA A 359 5.96 -5.83 19.21
N VAL A 360 5.65 -7.13 19.32
CA VAL A 360 6.31 -8.04 20.26
C VAL A 360 7.79 -8.29 19.95
N LEU A 361 8.18 -8.19 18.66
CA LEU A 361 9.58 -8.27 18.25
C LEU A 361 10.34 -6.99 18.62
N TYR A 362 9.72 -5.83 18.42
CA TYR A 362 10.25 -4.53 18.86
C TYR A 362 10.57 -4.51 20.35
N GLU A 363 9.60 -4.93 21.18
CA GLU A 363 9.76 -5.00 22.64
C GLU A 363 10.92 -5.90 23.03
N ARG A 364 11.03 -7.09 22.42
CA ARG A 364 12.03 -8.08 22.78
C ARG A 364 13.44 -7.76 22.29
N ILE A 365 13.57 -7.09 21.13
CA ILE A 365 14.86 -6.82 20.50
C ILE A 365 15.36 -5.42 20.83
N LEU A 366 14.47 -4.41 20.78
CA LEU A 366 14.84 -3.00 20.97
C LEU A 366 14.40 -2.42 22.33
N GLY A 367 13.57 -3.14 23.09
CA GLY A 367 13.01 -2.65 24.36
C GLY A 367 12.01 -1.49 24.23
N ARG A 368 11.59 -1.19 23.01
CA ARG A 368 10.61 -0.13 22.67
C ARG A 368 9.83 -0.50 21.40
N VAL A 369 8.66 0.08 21.23
CA VAL A 369 7.87 -0.07 20.01
C VAL A 369 7.81 1.27 19.29
N THR A 370 8.10 1.29 17.99
CA THR A 370 8.02 2.50 17.17
C THR A 370 6.57 2.81 16.81
N PRO A 371 6.12 4.07 16.97
CA PRO A 371 4.82 4.50 16.49
C PRO A 371 4.65 4.25 14.99
N ALA A 372 3.56 3.59 14.61
CA ALA A 372 3.13 3.48 13.23
C ALA A 372 2.13 4.58 12.91
N LEU A 373 2.17 5.15 11.72
CA LEU A 373 1.20 6.12 11.24
C LEU A 373 0.64 5.67 9.89
N ALA A 374 -0.67 5.78 9.71
CA ALA A 374 -1.29 5.48 8.43
C ALA A 374 -0.84 6.51 7.37
N ARG A 375 -0.47 6.00 6.18
CA ARG A 375 -0.18 6.85 5.04
C ARG A 375 -1.43 7.58 4.56
N PHE A 376 -1.24 8.72 3.92
CA PHE A 376 -2.27 9.40 3.15
C PHE A 376 -2.86 8.46 2.09
N SER A 377 -4.16 8.54 1.89
CA SER A 377 -4.90 7.76 0.90
C SER A 377 -5.77 8.69 0.09
N ALA A 378 -5.65 8.63 -1.23
CA ALA A 378 -6.40 9.52 -2.10
C ALA A 378 -6.76 8.91 -3.46
N THR A 379 -7.80 9.48 -4.06
CA THR A 379 -8.12 9.34 -5.48
C THR A 379 -7.92 10.70 -6.15
N LEU A 380 -7.09 10.74 -7.19
CA LEU A 380 -6.88 11.92 -8.02
C LEU A 380 -7.97 11.98 -9.09
N VAL A 381 -8.79 13.02 -9.04
CA VAL A 381 -9.93 13.20 -9.95
C VAL A 381 -9.57 14.21 -11.02
N GLU A 382 -9.23 13.72 -12.22
CA GLU A 382 -8.96 14.59 -13.36
C GLU A 382 -10.20 15.37 -13.81
N PRO A 383 -10.06 16.58 -14.37
CA PRO A 383 -11.20 17.46 -14.73
C PRO A 383 -12.26 16.78 -15.61
N ALA A 384 -11.85 15.95 -16.57
CA ALA A 384 -12.77 15.23 -17.45
C ALA A 384 -13.64 14.21 -16.69
N ILE A 385 -13.08 13.53 -15.69
CA ILE A 385 -13.80 12.59 -14.85
C ILE A 385 -14.69 13.32 -13.88
N GLY A 386 -14.22 14.42 -13.31
CA GLY A 386 -15.03 15.31 -12.46
C GLY A 386 -16.27 15.84 -13.18
N GLU A 387 -16.13 16.18 -14.47
CA GLU A 387 -17.28 16.58 -15.29
C GLU A 387 -18.29 15.43 -15.47
N LEU A 388 -17.81 14.19 -15.68
CA LEU A 388 -18.69 13.02 -15.79
C LEU A 388 -19.41 12.74 -14.48
N LEU A 389 -18.72 12.80 -13.33
CA LEU A 389 -19.31 12.61 -12.01
C LEU A 389 -20.44 13.66 -11.77
N ARG A 390 -20.15 14.94 -12.01
CA ARG A 390 -21.16 16.02 -11.86
C ARG A 390 -22.35 15.84 -12.80
N ARG A 391 -22.10 15.53 -14.08
CA ARG A 391 -23.15 15.33 -15.09
C ARG A 391 -24.13 14.23 -14.69
N HIS A 392 -23.62 13.15 -14.11
CA HIS A 392 -24.41 11.98 -13.75
C HIS A 392 -24.85 11.99 -12.26
N GLY A 393 -24.49 13.02 -11.49
CA GLY A 393 -24.81 13.11 -10.07
C GLY A 393 -24.25 11.94 -9.26
N LEU A 394 -23.03 11.51 -9.58
CA LEU A 394 -22.35 10.41 -8.90
C LEU A 394 -21.40 10.94 -7.82
N THR A 395 -21.40 10.30 -6.66
CA THR A 395 -20.40 10.48 -5.61
C THR A 395 -19.34 9.39 -5.66
N LEU A 396 -18.17 9.62 -5.05
CA LEU A 396 -17.13 8.60 -4.97
C LEU A 396 -17.61 7.35 -4.22
N GLU A 397 -18.34 7.50 -3.11
CA GLU A 397 -18.88 6.37 -2.34
C GLU A 397 -19.74 5.45 -3.21
N LYS A 398 -20.54 6.04 -4.09
CA LYS A 398 -21.36 5.25 -5.01
C LYS A 398 -20.50 4.50 -6.01
N VAL A 399 -19.44 5.11 -6.54
CA VAL A 399 -18.51 4.44 -7.45
C VAL A 399 -17.75 3.32 -6.74
N PHE A 400 -17.30 3.51 -5.50
CA PHE A 400 -16.63 2.47 -4.70
C PHE A 400 -17.54 1.28 -4.39
N GLY A 401 -18.84 1.50 -4.26
CA GLY A 401 -19.83 0.47 -3.92
C GLY A 401 -20.37 -0.34 -5.09
N GLU A 402 -20.08 0.07 -6.35
CA GLU A 402 -20.72 -0.51 -7.54
C GLU A 402 -19.71 -1.03 -8.58
N SER A 403 -20.03 -2.15 -9.21
CA SER A 403 -19.29 -2.58 -10.40
C SER A 403 -19.58 -1.67 -11.60
N THR A 404 -18.68 -1.65 -12.59
CA THR A 404 -18.87 -0.89 -13.84
C THR A 404 -20.22 -1.18 -14.51
N ALA A 405 -20.65 -2.45 -14.50
CA ALA A 405 -21.93 -2.83 -15.05
C ALA A 405 -23.12 -2.25 -14.26
N LEU A 406 -23.03 -2.22 -12.93
CA LEU A 406 -24.05 -1.59 -12.08
C LEU A 406 -24.10 -0.08 -12.26
N LEU A 407 -22.94 0.58 -12.35
CA LEU A 407 -22.86 2.00 -12.70
C LEU A 407 -23.52 2.29 -14.05
N ALA A 408 -23.19 1.52 -15.08
CA ALA A 408 -23.79 1.67 -16.41
C ALA A 408 -25.32 1.50 -16.39
N HIS A 409 -25.82 0.51 -15.65
CA HIS A 409 -27.26 0.31 -15.46
C HIS A 409 -27.90 1.46 -14.66
N GLY A 410 -27.22 1.97 -13.64
CA GLY A 410 -27.66 3.13 -12.87
C GLY A 410 -27.83 4.38 -13.74
N LEU A 411 -26.83 4.68 -14.58
CA LEU A 411 -26.87 5.78 -15.54
C LEU A 411 -28.00 5.59 -16.58
N ALA A 412 -28.17 4.36 -17.06
CA ALA A 412 -29.24 4.06 -18.00
C ALA A 412 -30.65 4.18 -17.39
N ALA A 413 -30.80 3.78 -16.10
CA ALA A 413 -32.05 3.98 -15.38
C ALA A 413 -32.37 5.47 -15.17
N GLN A 414 -31.37 6.31 -14.91
CA GLN A 414 -31.52 7.76 -14.83
C GLN A 414 -31.92 8.38 -16.18
N ALA A 415 -31.45 7.82 -17.30
CA ALA A 415 -31.77 8.28 -18.65
C ALA A 415 -33.18 7.85 -19.14
N ILE A 416 -33.91 6.99 -18.42
CA ILE A 416 -35.31 6.67 -18.75
C ILE A 416 -36.14 7.96 -18.74
N PRO A 417 -36.95 8.23 -19.79
CA PRO A 417 -37.83 9.41 -19.82
C PRO A 417 -38.72 9.49 -18.57
N GLU A 418 -39.02 10.71 -18.12
CA GLU A 418 -39.74 10.94 -16.87
C GLU A 418 -41.11 10.23 -16.85
N GLU A 419 -41.85 10.24 -17.97
CA GLU A 419 -43.09 9.47 -18.11
C GLU A 419 -42.88 7.97 -17.83
N GLY A 420 -41.79 7.38 -18.36
CA GLY A 420 -41.45 5.98 -18.13
C GLY A 420 -41.12 5.69 -16.68
N LYS A 421 -40.36 6.57 -16.00
CA LYS A 421 -40.07 6.48 -14.56
C LYS A 421 -41.32 6.50 -13.74
N GLN A 422 -42.22 7.45 -14.01
CA GLN A 422 -43.50 7.60 -13.32
C GLN A 422 -44.39 6.37 -13.50
N ARG A 423 -44.49 5.82 -14.71
CA ARG A 423 -45.27 4.60 -14.99
C ARG A 423 -44.67 3.38 -14.25
N LEU A 424 -43.35 3.21 -14.24
CA LEU A 424 -42.68 2.12 -13.52
C LEU A 424 -42.82 2.26 -11.99
N ALA A 425 -42.78 3.50 -11.49
CA ALA A 425 -43.00 3.78 -10.07
C ALA A 425 -44.45 3.48 -9.66
N ALA A 426 -45.44 3.99 -10.43
CA ALA A 426 -46.85 3.77 -10.18
C ALA A 426 -47.22 2.28 -10.20
N ALA A 427 -46.74 1.52 -11.20
CA ALA A 427 -46.99 0.09 -11.27
C ALA A 427 -46.38 -0.66 -10.07
N GLY A 428 -45.17 -0.28 -9.64
CA GLY A 428 -44.54 -0.85 -8.45
C GLY A 428 -45.30 -0.52 -7.15
N ALA A 429 -45.74 0.70 -6.99
CA ALA A 429 -46.55 1.14 -5.84
C ALA A 429 -47.89 0.41 -5.78
N ALA A 430 -48.60 0.30 -6.92
CA ALA A 430 -49.86 -0.44 -7.00
C ALA A 430 -49.68 -1.93 -6.64
N LEU A 431 -48.61 -2.55 -7.14
CA LEU A 431 -48.29 -3.94 -6.81
C LEU A 431 -48.07 -4.11 -5.29
N GLU A 432 -47.33 -3.26 -4.63
CA GLU A 432 -47.07 -3.34 -3.19
C GLU A 432 -48.36 -3.07 -2.37
N ALA A 433 -49.19 -2.11 -2.80
CA ALA A 433 -50.44 -1.77 -2.14
C ALA A 433 -51.40 -2.96 -2.07
N GLU A 434 -51.40 -3.82 -3.08
CA GLU A 434 -52.26 -5.01 -3.13
C GLU A 434 -51.61 -6.26 -2.51
N LEU A 435 -50.29 -6.45 -2.69
CA LEU A 435 -49.61 -7.65 -2.19
C LEU A 435 -49.51 -7.68 -0.66
N GLY A 436 -49.28 -6.58 0.00
CA GLY A 436 -49.18 -6.49 1.46
C GLY A 436 -50.44 -6.96 2.17
N PRO A 437 -51.62 -6.36 1.91
CA PRO A 437 -52.89 -6.82 2.49
C PRO A 437 -53.24 -8.27 2.14
N LEU A 438 -53.01 -8.70 0.88
CA LEU A 438 -53.29 -10.05 0.42
C LEU A 438 -52.45 -11.13 1.15
N THR A 439 -51.14 -10.90 1.24
CA THR A 439 -50.24 -11.84 1.94
C THR A 439 -50.54 -11.88 3.45
N GLY A 440 -50.86 -10.72 4.05
CA GLY A 440 -51.29 -10.61 5.44
C GLY A 440 -52.57 -11.38 5.71
N TRP A 441 -53.58 -11.24 4.84
CA TRP A 441 -54.81 -12.02 4.95
C TRP A 441 -54.59 -13.53 4.82
N MET A 442 -53.82 -14.00 3.81
CA MET A 442 -53.49 -15.39 3.66
C MET A 442 -52.72 -15.97 4.86
N LYS A 443 -51.84 -15.20 5.47
CA LYS A 443 -51.13 -15.57 6.69
C LYS A 443 -52.03 -15.68 7.91
N SER A 444 -53.13 -14.91 7.96
CA SER A 444 -54.11 -14.99 9.03
C SER A 444 -54.99 -16.26 8.92
N LEU A 445 -55.11 -16.85 7.73
CA LEU A 445 -55.84 -18.10 7.52
C LEU A 445 -54.99 -19.31 7.94
N ASP A 446 -53.74 -19.37 7.49
CA ASP A 446 -52.80 -20.45 7.82
C ASP A 446 -51.37 -20.01 7.61
N ALA A 447 -50.44 -20.40 8.50
CA ALA A 447 -49.04 -20.04 8.44
C ALA A 447 -48.32 -20.63 7.21
N GLY A 448 -48.71 -21.81 6.74
CA GLY A 448 -48.14 -22.43 5.54
C GLY A 448 -48.60 -21.70 4.26
N LEU A 449 -49.90 -21.36 4.21
CA LEU A 449 -50.47 -20.54 3.15
C LEU A 449 -49.79 -19.16 3.08
N GLY A 450 -49.56 -18.55 4.24
CA GLY A 450 -48.83 -17.28 4.32
C GLY A 450 -47.42 -17.35 3.74
N ARG A 451 -46.63 -18.39 4.03
CA ARG A 451 -45.29 -18.60 3.44
C ARG A 451 -45.35 -18.79 1.92
N SER A 452 -46.34 -19.52 1.43
CA SER A 452 -46.55 -19.72 -0.01
C SER A 452 -46.93 -18.41 -0.71
N ALA A 453 -47.74 -17.57 -0.08
CA ALA A 453 -48.14 -16.25 -0.56
C ALA A 453 -46.94 -15.29 -0.62
N GLU A 454 -46.10 -15.25 0.42
CA GLU A 454 -44.87 -14.43 0.43
C GLU A 454 -43.90 -14.86 -0.66
N THR A 455 -43.75 -16.15 -0.93
CA THR A 455 -42.92 -16.66 -2.03
C THR A 455 -43.46 -16.20 -3.39
N ALA A 456 -44.78 -16.22 -3.58
CA ALA A 456 -45.42 -15.74 -4.81
C ALA A 456 -45.26 -14.21 -4.95
N ALA A 457 -45.46 -13.45 -3.87
CA ALA A 457 -45.25 -12.01 -3.82
C ALA A 457 -43.80 -11.61 -4.16
N SER A 458 -42.80 -12.33 -3.63
CA SER A 458 -41.40 -12.15 -3.97
C SER A 458 -41.12 -12.34 -5.46
N LYS A 459 -41.73 -13.34 -6.10
CA LYS A 459 -41.63 -13.54 -7.57
C LYS A 459 -42.26 -12.38 -8.34
N MET A 460 -43.36 -11.81 -7.91
CA MET A 460 -43.99 -10.66 -8.55
C MET A 460 -43.10 -9.41 -8.42
N ARG A 461 -42.53 -9.14 -7.26
CA ARG A 461 -41.52 -8.08 -7.02
C ARG A 461 -40.31 -8.26 -7.93
N TYR A 462 -39.84 -9.48 -8.09
CA TYR A 462 -38.75 -9.81 -9.02
C TYR A 462 -39.12 -9.47 -10.47
N GLN A 463 -40.33 -9.81 -10.94
CA GLN A 463 -40.77 -9.46 -12.29
C GLN A 463 -40.89 -7.96 -12.49
N MET A 464 -41.36 -7.21 -11.49
CA MET A 464 -41.38 -5.74 -11.54
C MET A 464 -39.95 -5.14 -11.64
N SER A 465 -39.02 -5.69 -10.88
CA SER A 465 -37.60 -5.32 -10.96
C SER A 465 -36.99 -5.67 -12.33
N ARG A 466 -37.43 -6.79 -12.95
CA ARG A 466 -37.04 -7.19 -14.32
C ARG A 466 -37.52 -6.19 -15.36
N LEU A 467 -38.75 -5.68 -15.25
CA LEU A 467 -39.27 -4.63 -16.15
C LEU A 467 -38.43 -3.34 -16.07
N ARG A 468 -38.05 -2.93 -14.86
CA ARG A 468 -37.13 -1.77 -14.68
C ARG A 468 -35.78 -2.01 -15.37
N ARG A 469 -35.19 -3.21 -15.19
CA ARG A 469 -33.93 -3.57 -15.86
C ARG A 469 -34.05 -3.61 -17.37
N LEU A 470 -35.17 -4.10 -17.93
CA LEU A 470 -35.43 -4.10 -19.37
C LEU A 470 -35.46 -2.68 -19.93
N ALA A 471 -36.14 -1.74 -19.24
CA ALA A 471 -36.18 -0.34 -19.63
C ALA A 471 -34.79 0.32 -19.58
N ALA A 472 -34.02 0.05 -18.53
CA ALA A 472 -32.63 0.53 -18.41
C ALA A 472 -31.73 -0.07 -19.50
N ASN A 473 -31.81 -1.38 -19.76
CA ASN A 473 -31.03 -2.03 -20.82
C ASN A 473 -31.35 -1.45 -22.22
N PHE A 474 -32.62 -1.14 -22.48
CA PHE A 474 -32.98 -0.48 -23.74
C PHE A 474 -32.33 0.91 -23.86
N GLN A 475 -32.33 1.71 -22.78
CA GLN A 475 -31.64 3.00 -22.80
C GLN A 475 -30.13 2.85 -22.98
N LEU A 476 -29.50 1.85 -22.30
CA LEU A 476 -28.07 1.57 -22.44
C LEU A 476 -27.69 1.18 -23.89
N GLN A 477 -28.54 0.38 -24.57
CA GLN A 477 -28.35 0.04 -25.98
C GLN A 477 -28.52 1.25 -26.90
N ARG A 478 -29.54 2.09 -26.61
CA ARG A 478 -29.84 3.28 -27.38
C ARG A 478 -28.77 4.36 -27.24
N GLU A 479 -28.19 4.50 -26.05
CA GLU A 479 -27.21 5.52 -25.69
C GLU A 479 -25.87 4.87 -25.28
N ALA A 480 -25.13 4.34 -26.26
CA ALA A 480 -23.82 3.72 -26.04
C ALA A 480 -22.82 4.61 -25.27
N ARG A 481 -23.09 5.92 -25.18
CA ARG A 481 -22.32 6.87 -24.38
C ARG A 481 -22.38 6.55 -22.89
N LEU A 482 -23.54 6.13 -22.36
CA LEU A 482 -23.72 5.85 -20.92
C LEU A 482 -22.78 4.72 -20.44
N GLY A 483 -22.63 3.66 -21.28
CA GLY A 483 -21.69 2.60 -21.01
C GLY A 483 -20.24 3.09 -20.99
N ARG A 484 -19.87 3.94 -21.97
CA ARG A 484 -18.52 4.52 -22.02
C ARG A 484 -18.23 5.47 -20.86
N ASP A 485 -19.22 6.28 -20.44
CA ASP A 485 -19.07 7.19 -19.30
C ASP A 485 -18.89 6.39 -18.00
N ALA A 486 -19.68 5.32 -17.79
CA ALA A 486 -19.55 4.41 -16.64
C ALA A 486 -18.18 3.73 -16.59
N GLU A 487 -17.69 3.26 -17.74
CA GLU A 487 -16.37 2.64 -17.86
C GLU A 487 -15.25 3.63 -17.56
N ALA A 488 -15.30 4.83 -18.12
CA ALA A 488 -14.32 5.88 -17.88
C ALA A 488 -14.26 6.27 -16.38
N ILE A 489 -15.42 6.43 -15.73
CA ILE A 489 -15.51 6.73 -14.30
C ILE A 489 -14.93 5.56 -13.48
N SER A 490 -15.35 4.33 -13.77
CA SER A 490 -14.88 3.16 -13.04
C SER A 490 -13.38 2.96 -13.16
N GLN A 491 -12.82 3.06 -14.37
CA GLN A 491 -11.38 2.92 -14.61
C GLN A 491 -10.56 4.04 -13.95
N ALA A 492 -11.10 5.24 -13.86
CA ALA A 492 -10.41 6.36 -13.24
C ALA A 492 -10.48 6.35 -11.70
N ILE A 493 -11.61 5.95 -11.11
CA ILE A 493 -11.88 6.11 -9.67
C ILE A 493 -11.67 4.80 -8.90
N TYR A 494 -12.20 3.68 -9.42
CA TYR A 494 -12.17 2.37 -8.75
C TYR A 494 -11.88 1.24 -9.73
N PRO A 495 -10.69 1.24 -10.35
CA PRO A 495 -10.32 0.34 -11.42
C PRO A 495 -10.26 -1.11 -10.95
N GLY A 496 -10.95 -2.01 -11.69
CA GLY A 496 -10.95 -3.44 -11.36
C GLY A 496 -11.55 -3.80 -10.01
N GLY A 497 -12.31 -2.90 -9.37
CA GLY A 497 -12.89 -3.12 -8.05
C GLY A 497 -11.91 -2.83 -6.91
N GLY A 498 -10.89 -2.02 -7.15
CA GLY A 498 -9.90 -1.59 -6.17
C GLY A 498 -9.63 -0.08 -6.22
N LEU A 499 -9.02 0.45 -5.17
CA LEU A 499 -8.64 1.87 -5.15
C LEU A 499 -7.66 2.21 -6.27
N GLN A 500 -7.87 3.36 -6.92
CA GLN A 500 -7.01 3.94 -7.96
C GLN A 500 -5.53 3.92 -7.55
N GLU A 501 -5.23 4.33 -6.31
CA GLU A 501 -3.88 4.43 -5.79
C GLU A 501 -3.10 3.10 -5.75
N ARG A 502 -3.80 1.97 -5.80
CA ARG A 502 -3.18 0.64 -5.80
C ARG A 502 -2.85 0.12 -7.19
N LEU A 503 -3.46 0.70 -8.22
CA LEU A 503 -3.31 0.20 -9.59
C LEU A 503 -2.62 1.21 -10.51
N HIS A 504 -3.01 2.48 -10.48
CA HIS A 504 -2.45 3.47 -11.40
C HIS A 504 -1.00 3.80 -11.04
N GLY A 505 -0.13 3.82 -12.05
CA GLY A 505 1.27 4.19 -11.92
C GLY A 505 1.45 5.68 -11.60
N ALA A 506 2.34 5.96 -10.64
CA ALA A 506 2.61 7.33 -10.19
C ALA A 506 3.11 8.26 -11.29
N ALA A 507 3.95 7.75 -12.19
CA ALA A 507 4.56 8.54 -13.27
C ALA A 507 3.51 9.17 -14.21
N TYR A 508 2.33 8.54 -14.37
CA TYR A 508 1.24 9.10 -15.17
C TYR A 508 0.81 10.48 -14.66
N TYR A 509 0.61 10.61 -13.36
CA TYR A 509 0.15 11.86 -12.76
C TYR A 509 1.24 12.92 -12.72
N PHE A 510 2.49 12.53 -12.46
CA PHE A 510 3.62 13.45 -12.55
C PHE A 510 3.86 13.95 -13.99
N ALA A 511 3.67 13.09 -15.00
CA ALA A 511 3.81 13.52 -16.38
C ALA A 511 2.75 14.54 -16.82
N ARG A 512 1.54 14.44 -16.29
CA ARG A 512 0.40 15.32 -16.64
C ARG A 512 0.32 16.60 -15.82
N HIS A 513 0.78 16.57 -14.57
CA HIS A 513 0.59 17.65 -13.60
C HIS A 513 1.91 18.22 -13.06
N GLY A 514 3.05 17.74 -13.57
CA GLY A 514 4.37 18.15 -13.10
C GLY A 514 4.76 17.56 -11.74
N PHE A 515 6.00 17.80 -11.33
CA PHE A 515 6.47 17.41 -10.00
C PHE A 515 5.95 18.33 -8.88
N GLU A 516 5.34 19.45 -9.21
CA GLU A 516 4.60 20.33 -8.29
C GLU A 516 3.47 19.58 -7.59
N LEU A 517 2.89 18.57 -8.26
CA LEU A 517 1.89 17.68 -7.66
C LEU A 517 2.42 17.00 -6.38
N ALA A 518 3.73 16.73 -6.27
CA ALA A 518 4.33 16.17 -5.06
C ALA A 518 4.19 17.12 -3.85
N GLU A 519 4.32 18.43 -4.06
CA GLU A 519 4.12 19.42 -2.99
C GLU A 519 2.65 19.52 -2.57
N GLU A 520 1.74 19.53 -3.54
CA GLU A 520 0.30 19.59 -3.28
C GLU A 520 -0.17 18.34 -2.50
N ILE A 521 0.28 17.15 -2.91
CA ILE A 521 0.01 15.89 -2.18
C ILE A 521 0.64 15.94 -0.78
N THR A 522 1.84 16.50 -0.63
CA THR A 522 2.51 16.62 0.68
C THR A 522 1.75 17.56 1.61
N ALA A 523 1.22 18.66 1.10
CA ALA A 523 0.39 19.58 1.88
C ALA A 523 -0.88 18.89 2.38
N GLU A 524 -1.59 18.16 1.51
CA GLU A 524 -2.80 17.43 1.87
C GLU A 524 -2.53 16.25 2.83
N ALA A 525 -1.41 15.55 2.65
CA ALA A 525 -0.96 14.48 3.56
C ALA A 525 -0.66 14.99 4.97
N GLY A 526 -0.47 16.30 5.14
CA GLY A 526 -0.37 16.97 6.45
C GLY A 526 -1.69 17.02 7.21
N ASN A 527 -2.83 16.83 6.56
CA ASN A 527 -4.12 16.83 7.24
C ASN A 527 -4.20 15.66 8.25
N PRO A 528 -4.54 15.94 9.53
CA PRO A 528 -4.55 14.91 10.56
C PRO A 528 -5.76 13.96 10.48
N ARG A 529 -6.76 14.23 9.64
CA ARG A 529 -7.98 13.40 9.56
C ARG A 529 -7.68 12.06 8.89
N PRO A 530 -7.85 10.91 9.58
CA PRO A 530 -7.68 9.61 8.98
C PRO A 530 -8.87 9.29 8.07
N GLY A 531 -8.61 9.19 6.77
CA GLY A 531 -9.63 8.91 5.76
C GLY A 531 -9.05 8.82 4.36
N HIS A 532 -9.93 8.68 3.39
CA HIS A 532 -9.63 8.74 1.97
C HIS A 532 -10.00 10.12 1.43
N THR A 533 -9.16 10.71 0.61
CA THR A 533 -9.37 12.06 0.08
C THR A 533 -9.57 12.01 -1.43
N ALA A 534 -10.63 12.63 -1.94
CA ALA A 534 -10.72 12.95 -3.36
C ALA A 534 -9.97 14.26 -3.61
N LEU A 535 -8.91 14.21 -4.42
CA LEU A 535 -8.16 15.39 -4.86
C LEU A 535 -8.59 15.74 -6.29
N TRP A 536 -9.30 16.84 -6.42
CA TRP A 536 -9.76 17.36 -7.70
C TRP A 536 -8.66 18.20 -8.34
N LEU A 537 -8.08 17.68 -9.46
CA LEU A 537 -6.97 18.26 -10.19
C LEU A 537 -7.38 19.41 -11.10
#